data_08e7285495e7990713549f79fc46c16b
#
_entry.id   08e7285495e7990713549f79fc46c16b
#
_cell.length_a   1.000
_cell.length_b   1.000
_cell.length_c   1.000
_cell.angle_alpha   90.00
_cell.angle_beta   90.00
_cell.angle_gamma   90.00
#
_symmetry.space_group_name_H-M   'P 1'
#
loop_
_entity.id
_entity.type
_entity.pdbx_description
1 polymer ?
#
loop_
_entity_poly.entity_id
_entity_poly.type
_entity_poly.pdbx_seq_one_letter_code
_entity_poly.pdbx_strand_id
1 'polypeptide(L)'
;MDMAIRMKKAAALILAYCMICLTACGNGGAQGNGTDPADTAGTAGEVGMDSAAENTAETGESTDTDSAAEGAQEASDTAQEPDITDMIPLQVIDDNYRTYYEVFVYSFYDSDGDGIGDLQGLISQLDYINDGDDTTDTDLGCNGIWLMPVNPSPTYHKYDVTDYYDIDAAYGTLEDFKELLAACEERGIKVIMDLVLNHSSSEHPWFVEASSYLKALGDDEPNIEDCPYFDYYHFTKEPASGYEALPGTDWYYEARFWSGMPDLNLDSQALRGEIEDICKYWLDMGVGGFRLDAVKEYYTESIPDNVAFLSWLTDTVKAEKEDAYLVGEAWLDINGFSQYYASGIDSLFNFSFAGAEGLICKTVKGSSTVRYGETIASLDETFGQYNENYIDAPFYTNHDMARSAGYYVGEDAVSQLKMAAAMNLFMNGSAFVYYGEELGMKGSGKDENKRAPMYWSKNADMEGMCDGPADMDAFEMKYESLEEQSKDQYSIYCYYKKAIRIRNQNPEIARGKVEYLSGISNERFCILKKTWEGSEVVLIFHTGAESGELDIAGLTVNGETVTPDHICGSLETGEEKCSIADSVLTMPGYSVLVLK
;
A
#
# COMPACT_ATOMS: atom_id res chain seq x y z
N MET A 1 -11.26 -21.59 49.66
CA MET A 1 -12.07 -22.60 48.92
C MET A 1 -12.96 -21.98 47.84
N ASP A 2 -13.22 -20.69 47.90
CA ASP A 2 -14.14 -19.98 46.94
C ASP A 2 -13.44 -19.49 45.68
N MET A 3 -12.13 -19.19 45.75
CA MET A 3 -11.35 -18.70 44.62
C MET A 3 -11.01 -19.80 43.60
N ALA A 4 -10.78 -21.04 44.08
CA ALA A 4 -10.51 -22.21 43.21
C ALA A 4 -11.75 -22.71 42.46
N ILE A 5 -12.95 -22.43 42.98
CA ILE A 5 -14.25 -22.76 42.30
C ILE A 5 -14.57 -21.71 41.20
N ARG A 6 -14.17 -20.46 41.38
CA ARG A 6 -14.34 -19.41 40.37
C ARG A 6 -13.37 -19.57 39.19
N MET A 7 -12.15 -19.99 39.43
CA MET A 7 -11.17 -20.28 38.33
C MET A 7 -11.56 -21.51 37.49
N LYS A 8 -12.15 -22.55 38.11
CA LYS A 8 -12.65 -23.73 37.36
C LYS A 8 -13.90 -23.43 36.50
N LYS A 9 -14.72 -22.47 36.90
CA LYS A 9 -15.88 -22.02 36.09
C LYS A 9 -15.47 -21.11 34.92
N ALA A 10 -14.44 -20.30 35.06
CA ALA A 10 -13.88 -19.50 33.97
C ALA A 10 -13.19 -20.37 32.90
N ALA A 11 -12.44 -21.38 33.30
CA ALA A 11 -11.81 -22.32 32.37
C ALA A 11 -12.82 -23.18 31.61
N ALA A 12 -13.95 -23.55 32.21
CA ALA A 12 -15.01 -24.32 31.55
C ALA A 12 -15.81 -23.48 30.53
N LEU A 13 -15.91 -22.15 30.70
CA LEU A 13 -16.56 -21.26 29.73
C LEU A 13 -15.66 -20.99 28.51
N ILE A 14 -14.36 -20.91 28.68
CA ILE A 14 -13.40 -20.71 27.59
C ILE A 14 -13.30 -21.97 26.71
N LEU A 15 -13.32 -23.17 27.29
CA LEU A 15 -13.37 -24.42 26.51
C LEU A 15 -14.68 -24.62 25.74
N ALA A 16 -15.82 -24.11 26.23
CA ALA A 16 -17.08 -24.19 25.53
C ALA A 16 -17.18 -23.22 24.34
N TYR A 17 -16.48 -22.09 24.38
CA TYR A 17 -16.44 -21.13 23.27
C TYR A 17 -15.53 -21.59 22.12
N CYS A 18 -14.43 -22.27 22.43
CA CYS A 18 -13.54 -22.87 21.41
C CYS A 18 -14.15 -24.09 20.69
N MET A 19 -15.11 -24.82 21.31
CA MET A 19 -15.78 -25.96 20.66
C MET A 19 -16.90 -25.55 19.70
N ILE A 20 -17.43 -24.34 19.75
CA ILE A 20 -18.49 -23.85 18.87
C ILE A 20 -17.93 -23.33 17.53
N CYS A 21 -16.68 -22.93 17.49
CA CYS A 21 -16.02 -22.47 16.24
C CYS A 21 -15.48 -23.62 15.36
N LEU A 22 -15.41 -24.87 15.87
CA LEU A 22 -14.86 -26.02 15.15
C LEU A 22 -15.91 -26.90 14.44
N THR A 23 -17.21 -26.55 14.48
CA THR A 23 -18.29 -27.35 13.86
C THR A 23 -18.91 -26.71 12.61
N ALA A 24 -18.34 -25.64 12.05
CA ALA A 24 -18.87 -24.97 10.85
C ALA A 24 -18.11 -25.26 9.56
N CYS A 25 -17.05 -26.08 9.57
CA CYS A 25 -16.34 -26.50 8.35
C CYS A 25 -16.18 -28.02 8.35
N GLY A 26 -17.09 -28.73 7.70
CA GLY A 26 -16.93 -30.14 7.44
C GLY A 26 -18.22 -30.88 7.12
N ASN A 27 -18.66 -30.88 5.87
CA ASN A 27 -19.17 -32.08 5.21
C ASN A 27 -19.48 -31.83 3.72
N GLY A 28 -18.84 -32.60 2.88
CA GLY A 28 -19.08 -32.67 1.44
C GLY A 28 -18.05 -33.55 0.73
N GLY A 29 -17.80 -34.74 1.23
CA GLY A 29 -17.05 -35.80 0.51
C GLY A 29 -18.02 -36.66 -0.31
N ALA A 30 -17.75 -36.85 -1.52
CA ALA A 30 -16.98 -37.84 -2.24
C ALA A 30 -17.79 -39.06 -2.77
N GLN A 31 -17.28 -39.55 -3.86
CA GLN A 31 -17.52 -40.78 -4.65
C GLN A 31 -18.47 -40.55 -5.84
N GLY A 32 -18.11 -40.85 -7.08
CA GLY A 32 -17.04 -41.63 -7.61
C GLY A 32 -17.53 -42.26 -8.89
N ASN A 33 -16.63 -42.51 -9.81
CA ASN A 33 -16.71 -43.40 -10.98
C ASN A 33 -17.54 -42.93 -12.20
N GLY A 34 -16.88 -42.52 -13.29
CA GLY A 34 -16.32 -43.44 -14.28
C GLY A 34 -17.25 -43.63 -15.48
N THR A 35 -16.70 -43.30 -16.60
CA THR A 35 -16.82 -43.84 -17.94
C THR A 35 -17.20 -42.81 -19.01
N ASP A 36 -16.22 -42.52 -19.85
CA ASP A 36 -16.41 -42.23 -21.29
C ASP A 36 -17.13 -43.42 -21.98
N PRO A 37 -17.75 -43.29 -23.17
CA PRO A 37 -17.21 -42.65 -24.35
C PRO A 37 -18.20 -42.05 -25.39
N ALA A 38 -17.61 -41.28 -26.32
CA ALA A 38 -17.79 -41.28 -27.77
C ALA A 38 -19.09 -40.78 -28.44
N ASP A 39 -18.81 -39.87 -29.39
CA ASP A 39 -19.40 -39.74 -30.73
C ASP A 39 -20.91 -39.53 -30.89
N THR A 40 -21.25 -38.42 -31.53
CA THR A 40 -21.68 -38.42 -32.95
C THR A 40 -22.04 -37.03 -33.45
N ALA A 41 -21.47 -36.73 -34.57
CA ALA A 41 -21.76 -35.85 -35.67
C ALA A 41 -23.25 -35.61 -36.02
N GLY A 42 -23.50 -34.45 -36.62
CA GLY A 42 -24.73 -34.21 -37.43
C GLY A 42 -24.99 -32.73 -37.66
N THR A 43 -24.37 -32.13 -38.62
CA THR A 43 -24.83 -31.61 -39.92
C THR A 43 -25.84 -30.46 -39.92
N ALA A 44 -25.37 -29.35 -40.40
CA ALA A 44 -25.73 -28.65 -41.64
C ALA A 44 -27.07 -27.94 -41.71
N GLY A 45 -26.98 -26.67 -42.14
CA GLY A 45 -28.10 -25.88 -42.61
C GLY A 45 -27.64 -24.50 -43.08
N GLU A 46 -26.99 -24.45 -44.22
CA GLU A 46 -26.82 -23.26 -45.07
C GLU A 46 -28.17 -22.69 -45.53
N VAL A 47 -28.25 -21.41 -45.78
CA VAL A 47 -28.82 -20.68 -46.94
C VAL A 47 -28.63 -19.19 -46.60
N GLY A 48 -27.94 -18.32 -47.27
CA GLY A 48 -27.61 -18.15 -48.63
C GLY A 48 -28.08 -16.79 -49.15
N MET A 49 -27.12 -16.03 -49.65
CA MET A 49 -27.24 -15.09 -50.82
C MET A 49 -28.12 -13.84 -50.69
N ASP A 50 -27.85 -12.73 -51.20
CA ASP A 50 -26.96 -12.03 -52.17
C ASP A 50 -27.44 -10.58 -52.18
N SER A 51 -26.81 -9.54 -52.56
CA SER A 51 -25.97 -9.10 -53.66
C SER A 51 -25.65 -7.61 -53.50
N ALA A 52 -24.50 -7.22 -53.70
CA ALA A 52 -23.77 -6.34 -54.58
C ALA A 52 -24.56 -5.30 -55.43
N ALA A 53 -24.02 -4.10 -55.49
CA ALA A 53 -23.69 -3.26 -56.66
C ALA A 53 -23.30 -1.86 -56.18
N GLU A 54 -22.09 -1.44 -56.27
CA GLU A 54 -21.31 -0.83 -57.37
C GLU A 54 -21.79 0.56 -57.85
N ASN A 55 -20.79 1.48 -57.75
CA ASN A 55 -20.44 2.56 -58.67
C ASN A 55 -21.28 3.83 -58.69
N THR A 56 -20.71 5.01 -58.77
CA THR A 56 -19.61 5.58 -59.58
C THR A 56 -19.23 6.97 -59.07
N ALA A 57 -17.97 7.32 -59.32
CA ALA A 57 -17.42 8.66 -59.20
C ALA A 57 -17.96 9.64 -60.22
N GLU A 58 -18.02 10.94 -59.92
CA GLU A 58 -17.72 11.99 -60.87
C GLU A 58 -17.20 13.26 -60.20
N THR A 59 -16.16 13.75 -60.80
CA THR A 59 -15.38 14.96 -60.57
C THR A 59 -16.12 16.21 -61.06
N GLY A 60 -15.89 17.35 -60.39
CA GLY A 60 -16.30 18.65 -60.89
C GLY A 60 -15.70 19.80 -60.08
N GLU A 61 -14.62 20.38 -60.61
CA GLU A 61 -14.07 21.69 -60.28
C GLU A 61 -15.04 22.84 -60.68
N SER A 62 -15.13 23.88 -59.84
CA SER A 62 -14.78 25.26 -60.20
C SER A 62 -15.24 26.32 -59.21
N THR A 63 -14.26 27.07 -58.75
CA THR A 63 -14.07 28.54 -58.66
C THR A 63 -15.10 29.45 -57.99
N ASP A 64 -14.52 30.15 -57.03
CA ASP A 64 -14.61 31.57 -56.63
C ASP A 64 -15.96 32.26 -56.40
N THR A 65 -16.18 32.83 -55.24
CA THR A 65 -15.95 34.23 -54.84
C THR A 65 -16.59 34.56 -53.52
N ASP A 66 -15.77 35.24 -52.70
CA ASP A 66 -16.06 36.27 -51.69
C ASP A 66 -17.49 36.49 -51.17
N SER A 67 -17.66 36.37 -49.86
CA SER A 67 -18.08 37.52 -49.04
C SER A 67 -17.94 37.24 -47.54
N ALA A 68 -17.25 38.12 -46.89
CA ALA A 68 -17.07 38.19 -45.44
C ALA A 68 -18.40 38.37 -44.70
N ALA A 69 -18.60 37.60 -43.64
CA ALA A 69 -19.42 37.99 -42.50
C ALA A 69 -18.72 37.52 -41.24
N GLU A 70 -18.13 38.47 -40.53
CA GLU A 70 -17.66 38.34 -39.18
C GLU A 70 -18.81 37.89 -38.28
N GLY A 71 -18.68 36.70 -37.72
CA GLY A 71 -19.42 36.24 -36.56
C GLY A 71 -18.38 35.90 -35.49
N ALA A 72 -17.96 36.91 -34.73
CA ALA A 72 -17.19 36.70 -33.52
C ALA A 72 -18.07 35.90 -32.56
N GLN A 73 -17.78 34.61 -32.46
CA GLN A 73 -18.21 33.80 -31.36
C GLN A 73 -17.22 34.12 -30.22
N GLU A 74 -17.64 35.01 -29.30
CA GLU A 74 -16.98 35.21 -28.04
C GLU A 74 -16.94 33.82 -27.36
N ALA A 75 -15.77 33.18 -27.38
CA ALA A 75 -15.43 32.17 -26.38
C ALA A 75 -15.46 32.92 -25.04
N SER A 76 -16.47 32.68 -24.23
CA SER A 76 -16.45 33.06 -22.83
C SER A 76 -15.37 32.22 -22.18
N ASP A 77 -14.18 32.75 -22.13
CA ASP A 77 -13.13 32.34 -21.24
C ASP A 77 -13.62 32.72 -19.82
N THR A 78 -14.49 31.90 -19.26
CA THR A 78 -14.75 31.94 -17.82
C THR A 78 -13.50 31.36 -17.19
N ALA A 79 -12.53 32.23 -16.87
CA ALA A 79 -11.43 31.88 -16.00
C ALA A 79 -12.08 31.24 -14.76
N GLN A 80 -11.87 29.95 -14.58
CA GLN A 80 -12.31 29.20 -13.40
C GLN A 80 -11.60 29.88 -12.21
N GLU A 81 -12.35 30.25 -11.17
CA GLU A 81 -11.70 30.77 -9.96
C GLU A 81 -10.73 29.70 -9.46
N PRO A 82 -9.48 30.07 -9.10
CA PRO A 82 -8.50 29.11 -8.62
C PRO A 82 -9.05 28.35 -7.41
N ASP A 83 -8.82 27.04 -7.36
CA ASP A 83 -9.19 26.23 -6.20
C ASP A 83 -8.44 26.76 -4.97
N ILE A 84 -9.10 26.79 -3.83
CA ILE A 84 -8.48 27.28 -2.60
C ILE A 84 -7.23 26.50 -2.23
N THR A 85 -7.16 25.22 -2.57
CA THR A 85 -5.98 24.36 -2.40
C THR A 85 -4.77 24.84 -3.20
N ASP A 86 -4.97 25.48 -4.35
CA ASP A 86 -3.87 26.01 -5.17
C ASP A 86 -3.25 27.29 -4.58
N MET A 87 -3.95 27.92 -3.64
CA MET A 87 -3.54 29.18 -3.01
C MET A 87 -2.73 28.96 -1.72
N ILE A 88 -2.75 27.76 -1.15
CA ILE A 88 -2.06 27.44 0.10
C ILE A 88 -0.71 26.80 -0.24
N PRO A 89 0.42 27.32 0.29
CA PRO A 89 1.73 26.73 0.02
C PRO A 89 1.87 25.35 0.66
N LEU A 90 2.65 24.49 0.03
CA LEU A 90 3.09 23.23 0.63
C LEU A 90 4.01 23.51 1.83
N GLN A 91 4.03 22.60 2.77
CA GLN A 91 4.97 22.63 3.89
C GLN A 91 6.18 21.75 3.56
N VAL A 92 7.36 22.20 3.96
CA VAL A 92 8.56 21.36 3.87
C VAL A 92 8.40 20.17 4.80
N ILE A 93 8.54 18.97 4.26
CA ILE A 93 8.47 17.70 5.00
C ILE A 93 9.87 17.10 5.02
N ASP A 94 10.61 17.37 6.09
CA ASP A 94 11.99 16.92 6.33
C ASP A 94 12.10 15.78 7.36
N ASP A 95 10.99 15.40 7.97
CA ASP A 95 10.88 14.32 8.95
C ASP A 95 10.29 13.01 8.34
N ASN A 96 9.88 12.09 9.20
CA ASN A 96 9.33 10.80 8.78
C ASN A 96 7.80 10.79 8.59
N TYR A 97 7.09 11.91 8.78
CA TYR A 97 5.64 12.01 8.54
C TYR A 97 5.32 12.27 7.07
N ARG A 98 5.66 11.32 6.21
CA ARG A 98 5.61 11.43 4.75
C ARG A 98 4.39 10.74 4.15
N THR A 99 4.17 10.96 2.87
CA THR A 99 3.31 10.11 2.03
C THR A 99 4.23 9.27 1.15
N TYR A 100 4.27 7.97 1.43
CA TYR A 100 5.10 7.02 0.70
C TYR A 100 4.32 6.42 -0.47
N TYR A 101 4.97 6.32 -1.62
CA TYR A 101 4.49 5.59 -2.78
C TYR A 101 5.20 4.24 -2.84
N GLU A 102 4.45 3.16 -2.70
CA GLU A 102 4.96 1.78 -2.76
C GLU A 102 5.12 1.37 -4.20
N VAL A 103 6.34 1.05 -4.63
CA VAL A 103 6.68 0.72 -6.01
C VAL A 103 7.15 -0.72 -6.12
N PHE A 104 6.51 -1.49 -6.99
CA PHE A 104 7.01 -2.76 -7.50
C PHE A 104 7.73 -2.50 -8.82
N VAL A 105 9.06 -2.43 -8.79
CA VAL A 105 9.90 -2.04 -9.93
C VAL A 105 9.59 -2.89 -11.16
N TYR A 106 9.46 -4.21 -11.00
CA TYR A 106 9.14 -5.18 -12.07
C TYR A 106 7.98 -4.76 -12.99
N SER A 107 6.98 -4.10 -12.44
CA SER A 107 5.73 -3.75 -13.12
C SER A 107 5.52 -2.25 -13.27
N PHE A 108 6.53 -1.40 -13.00
CA PHE A 108 6.32 0.04 -12.96
C PHE A 108 6.57 0.71 -14.30
N TYR A 109 7.81 0.69 -14.82
CA TYR A 109 8.17 1.28 -16.11
C TYR A 109 9.39 0.57 -16.70
N ASP A 110 9.28 0.09 -17.93
CA ASP A 110 10.32 -0.60 -18.69
C ASP A 110 11.08 0.40 -19.56
N SER A 111 12.35 0.66 -19.27
CA SER A 111 13.14 1.65 -20.01
C SER A 111 13.93 1.06 -21.17
N ASP A 112 14.20 -0.24 -21.18
CA ASP A 112 15.05 -0.91 -22.16
C ASP A 112 14.29 -1.82 -23.15
N GLY A 113 12.98 -2.06 -22.90
CA GLY A 113 12.08 -2.77 -23.82
C GLY A 113 12.12 -4.28 -23.68
N ASP A 114 12.53 -4.80 -22.52
CA ASP A 114 12.56 -6.26 -22.26
C ASP A 114 11.26 -6.80 -21.63
N GLY A 115 10.32 -5.92 -21.30
CA GLY A 115 9.02 -6.22 -20.70
C GLY A 115 9.01 -6.17 -19.17
N ILE A 116 10.16 -5.92 -18.54
CA ILE A 116 10.32 -5.82 -17.09
C ILE A 116 10.66 -4.37 -16.72
N GLY A 117 9.99 -3.83 -15.71
CA GLY A 117 10.33 -2.52 -15.19
C GLY A 117 11.69 -2.50 -14.50
N ASP A 118 12.40 -1.38 -14.60
CA ASP A 118 13.76 -1.22 -14.14
C ASP A 118 14.00 0.12 -13.41
N LEU A 119 15.19 0.30 -12.82
CA LEU A 119 15.53 1.49 -12.06
C LEU A 119 15.62 2.74 -12.92
N GLN A 120 16.11 2.64 -14.17
CA GLN A 120 16.15 3.77 -15.09
C GLN A 120 14.72 4.19 -15.52
N GLY A 121 13.83 3.21 -15.68
CA GLY A 121 12.41 3.44 -15.86
C GLY A 121 11.78 4.19 -14.68
N LEU A 122 12.05 3.76 -13.46
CA LEU A 122 11.59 4.47 -12.27
C LEU A 122 12.15 5.90 -12.20
N ILE A 123 13.45 6.10 -12.48
CA ILE A 123 14.08 7.43 -12.52
C ILE A 123 13.36 8.34 -13.53
N SER A 124 13.03 7.81 -14.71
CA SER A 124 12.33 8.57 -15.76
C SER A 124 10.92 9.01 -15.36
N GLN A 125 10.31 8.36 -14.37
CA GLN A 125 8.96 8.64 -13.88
C GLN A 125 8.93 9.33 -12.51
N LEU A 126 10.06 9.81 -11.98
CA LEU A 126 10.08 10.51 -10.69
C LEU A 126 9.24 11.78 -10.71
N ASP A 127 9.20 12.52 -11.83
CA ASP A 127 8.37 13.73 -11.95
C ASP A 127 6.86 13.43 -11.91
N TYR A 128 6.44 12.19 -12.16
CA TYR A 128 5.07 11.75 -11.89
C TYR A 128 4.79 11.60 -10.40
N ILE A 129 5.76 11.11 -9.64
CA ILE A 129 5.63 10.87 -8.19
C ILE A 129 5.78 12.18 -7.42
N ASN A 130 6.84 12.95 -7.73
CA ASN A 130 7.14 14.27 -7.19
C ASN A 130 8.21 14.95 -8.08
N ASP A 131 7.89 16.10 -8.64
CA ASP A 131 8.80 16.85 -9.53
C ASP A 131 9.81 17.74 -8.77
N GLY A 132 9.66 17.85 -7.44
CA GLY A 132 10.50 18.66 -6.58
C GLY A 132 10.21 20.16 -6.64
N ASP A 133 9.14 20.59 -7.32
CA ASP A 133 8.71 21.99 -7.42
C ASP A 133 7.39 22.21 -6.70
N ASP A 134 7.43 22.71 -5.48
CA ASP A 134 6.26 22.98 -4.63
C ASP A 134 5.29 24.01 -5.23
N THR A 135 5.67 24.69 -6.32
CA THR A 135 4.85 25.71 -6.99
C THR A 135 4.02 25.16 -8.13
N THR A 136 4.25 23.90 -8.52
CA THR A 136 3.47 23.21 -9.56
C THR A 136 2.38 22.32 -8.98
N ASP A 137 1.52 21.80 -9.86
CA ASP A 137 0.52 20.77 -9.59
C ASP A 137 0.56 19.73 -10.71
N THR A 138 1.79 19.26 -11.05
CA THR A 138 2.00 18.35 -12.17
C THR A 138 2.26 16.92 -11.73
N ASP A 139 2.63 16.72 -10.47
CA ASP A 139 2.96 15.45 -9.85
C ASP A 139 1.85 14.88 -8.93
N LEU A 140 2.08 13.70 -8.38
CA LEU A 140 1.20 13.08 -7.38
C LEU A 140 1.39 13.70 -5.99
N GLY A 141 2.57 14.26 -5.69
CA GLY A 141 2.92 14.90 -4.42
C GLY A 141 3.41 13.95 -3.32
N CYS A 142 3.75 12.71 -3.65
CA CYS A 142 4.36 11.78 -2.69
C CYS A 142 5.82 12.18 -2.42
N ASN A 143 6.22 12.22 -1.16
CA ASN A 143 7.55 12.65 -0.74
C ASN A 143 8.38 11.54 -0.09
N GLY A 144 7.95 10.30 -0.26
CA GLY A 144 8.67 9.07 0.06
C GLY A 144 8.39 8.00 -0.99
N ILE A 145 9.35 7.11 -1.21
CA ILE A 145 9.20 5.90 -2.01
C ILE A 145 9.55 4.71 -1.13
N TRP A 146 8.67 3.70 -1.11
CA TRP A 146 9.00 2.37 -0.64
C TRP A 146 9.25 1.48 -1.84
N LEU A 147 10.48 1.02 -2.01
CA LEU A 147 10.84 0.01 -3.00
C LEU A 147 10.55 -1.37 -2.42
N MET A 148 9.65 -2.12 -3.04
CA MET A 148 9.56 -3.56 -2.83
C MET A 148 10.93 -4.21 -3.13
N PRO A 149 11.21 -5.46 -2.74
CA PRO A 149 12.55 -6.02 -2.83
C PRO A 149 13.20 -5.84 -4.21
N VAL A 150 14.44 -5.35 -4.20
CA VAL A 150 15.24 -5.09 -5.41
C VAL A 150 16.52 -5.91 -5.47
N ASN A 151 16.79 -6.70 -4.45
CA ASN A 151 17.96 -7.56 -4.38
C ASN A 151 17.87 -8.75 -5.35
N PRO A 152 19.01 -9.36 -5.76
CA PRO A 152 19.04 -10.57 -6.57
C PRO A 152 18.19 -11.68 -5.97
N SER A 153 17.35 -12.29 -6.81
CA SER A 153 16.39 -13.32 -6.40
C SER A 153 15.97 -14.16 -7.61
N PRO A 154 15.72 -15.48 -7.45
CA PRO A 154 15.24 -16.34 -8.52
C PRO A 154 13.77 -16.12 -8.88
N THR A 155 12.99 -15.41 -8.05
CA THR A 155 11.57 -15.17 -8.30
C THR A 155 11.29 -13.73 -8.73
N TYR A 156 10.14 -13.52 -9.40
CA TYR A 156 9.74 -12.20 -9.86
C TYR A 156 9.44 -11.22 -8.71
N HIS A 157 8.98 -11.73 -7.56
CA HIS A 157 8.60 -10.91 -6.41
C HIS A 157 9.79 -10.50 -5.53
N LYS A 158 10.96 -11.13 -5.70
CA LYS A 158 12.24 -10.81 -5.05
C LYS A 158 12.30 -10.99 -3.53
N TYR A 159 11.30 -11.59 -2.89
CA TYR A 159 11.34 -11.85 -1.43
C TYR A 159 12.29 -12.98 -1.03
N ASP A 160 12.70 -13.88 -1.93
CA ASP A 160 13.69 -14.92 -1.70
C ASP A 160 15.08 -14.44 -2.15
N VAL A 161 15.73 -13.64 -1.30
CA VAL A 161 16.99 -12.96 -1.58
C VAL A 161 18.15 -13.95 -1.71
N THR A 162 18.98 -13.80 -2.75
CA THR A 162 20.22 -14.57 -2.96
C THR A 162 21.50 -13.76 -2.69
N ASP A 163 21.42 -12.44 -2.66
CA ASP A 163 22.52 -11.53 -2.32
C ASP A 163 21.95 -10.23 -1.73
N TYR A 164 22.32 -9.92 -0.49
CA TYR A 164 21.84 -8.72 0.21
C TYR A 164 22.62 -7.44 -0.13
N TYR A 165 23.70 -7.54 -0.94
CA TYR A 165 24.61 -6.43 -1.23
C TYR A 165 24.56 -5.94 -2.68
N ASP A 166 23.66 -6.49 -3.50
CA ASP A 166 23.56 -6.13 -4.91
C ASP A 166 22.10 -5.86 -5.32
N ILE A 167 21.95 -5.30 -6.52
CA ILE A 167 20.67 -5.09 -7.20
C ILE A 167 20.46 -6.21 -8.21
N ASP A 168 19.22 -6.69 -8.33
CA ASP A 168 18.85 -7.69 -9.32
C ASP A 168 19.16 -7.20 -10.74
N ALA A 169 19.84 -8.03 -11.52
CA ALA A 169 20.29 -7.66 -12.86
C ALA A 169 19.14 -7.30 -13.83
N ALA A 170 17.92 -7.79 -13.56
CA ALA A 170 16.72 -7.39 -14.32
C ALA A 170 16.27 -5.96 -13.99
N TYR A 171 16.72 -5.39 -12.88
CA TYR A 171 16.38 -4.02 -12.47
C TYR A 171 17.47 -3.01 -12.75
N GLY A 172 18.69 -3.46 -13.07
CA GLY A 172 19.83 -2.60 -13.34
C GLY A 172 21.04 -2.92 -12.48
N THR A 173 21.79 -1.90 -12.11
CA THR A 173 23.05 -2.00 -11.38
C THR A 173 23.04 -1.17 -10.09
N LEU A 174 24.02 -1.39 -9.21
CA LEU A 174 24.26 -0.53 -8.05
C LEU A 174 24.50 0.95 -8.42
N GLU A 175 24.99 1.23 -9.63
CA GLU A 175 25.19 2.61 -10.09
C GLU A 175 23.84 3.26 -10.46
N ASP A 176 22.95 2.51 -11.12
CA ASP A 176 21.58 2.96 -11.39
C ASP A 176 20.81 3.21 -10.08
N PHE A 177 21.05 2.36 -9.07
CA PHE A 177 20.44 2.56 -7.75
C PHE A 177 20.94 3.83 -7.06
N LYS A 178 22.23 4.14 -7.14
CA LYS A 178 22.79 5.40 -6.63
C LYS A 178 22.25 6.62 -7.38
N GLU A 179 22.07 6.50 -8.70
CA GLU A 179 21.44 7.53 -9.51
C GLU A 179 20.01 7.78 -9.08
N LEU A 180 19.24 6.71 -8.83
CA LEU A 180 17.88 6.81 -8.28
C LEU A 180 17.86 7.55 -6.94
N LEU A 181 18.75 7.18 -6.00
CA LEU A 181 18.82 7.83 -4.69
C LEU A 181 19.14 9.31 -4.80
N ALA A 182 20.11 9.67 -5.67
CA ALA A 182 20.49 11.06 -5.90
C ALA A 182 19.34 11.87 -6.54
N ALA A 183 18.66 11.30 -7.55
CA ALA A 183 17.51 11.94 -8.19
C ALA A 183 16.31 12.12 -7.26
N CYS A 184 16.11 11.18 -6.34
CA CYS A 184 15.10 11.28 -5.27
C CYS A 184 15.46 12.36 -4.25
N GLU A 185 16.73 12.43 -3.82
CA GLU A 185 17.21 13.45 -2.88
C GLU A 185 17.03 14.86 -3.43
N GLU A 186 17.35 15.08 -4.72
CA GLU A 186 17.13 16.37 -5.41
C GLU A 186 15.66 16.83 -5.38
N ARG A 187 14.71 15.89 -5.30
CA ARG A 187 13.26 16.14 -5.24
C ARG A 187 12.69 16.11 -3.82
N GLY A 188 13.54 15.94 -2.79
CA GLY A 188 13.08 15.80 -1.40
C GLY A 188 12.36 14.47 -1.10
N ILE A 189 12.49 13.48 -1.97
CA ILE A 189 11.92 12.14 -1.80
C ILE A 189 12.84 11.28 -0.94
N LYS A 190 12.33 10.74 0.16
CA LYS A 190 13.04 9.74 0.99
C LYS A 190 12.75 8.34 0.45
N VAL A 191 13.80 7.58 0.11
CA VAL A 191 13.68 6.18 -0.36
C VAL A 191 13.88 5.23 0.81
N ILE A 192 12.95 4.32 1.06
CA ILE A 192 13.13 3.16 1.93
C ILE A 192 13.11 1.87 1.11
N MET A 193 13.92 0.90 1.53
CA MET A 193 14.00 -0.42 0.91
C MET A 193 13.26 -1.47 1.73
N ASP A 194 12.73 -2.48 1.03
CA ASP A 194 12.27 -3.69 1.69
C ASP A 194 13.48 -4.50 2.18
N LEU A 195 13.50 -4.86 3.46
CA LEU A 195 14.56 -5.64 4.08
C LEU A 195 13.97 -6.97 4.61
N VAL A 196 14.29 -8.04 3.91
CA VAL A 196 13.78 -9.38 4.18
C VAL A 196 14.74 -10.11 5.11
N LEU A 197 14.41 -10.17 6.40
CA LEU A 197 15.27 -10.79 7.44
C LEU A 197 14.67 -12.05 8.08
N ASN A 198 13.43 -12.40 7.76
CA ASN A 198 12.85 -13.64 8.26
C ASN A 198 13.48 -14.88 7.61
N HIS A 199 13.79 -14.79 6.33
CA HIS A 199 14.31 -15.88 5.51
C HIS A 199 15.24 -15.37 4.42
N SER A 200 15.97 -16.26 3.78
CA SER A 200 16.69 -16.02 2.53
C SER A 200 16.19 -16.96 1.43
N SER A 201 16.73 -16.89 0.23
CA SER A 201 16.52 -17.93 -0.78
C SER A 201 17.23 -19.23 -0.40
N SER A 202 16.65 -20.36 -0.79
CA SER A 202 17.36 -21.64 -0.77
C SER A 202 18.55 -21.69 -1.76
N GLU A 203 18.65 -20.68 -2.65
CA GLU A 203 19.79 -20.47 -3.57
C GLU A 203 20.81 -19.49 -3.02
N HIS A 204 20.56 -18.87 -1.85
CA HIS A 204 21.53 -18.00 -1.18
C HIS A 204 22.81 -18.79 -0.86
N PRO A 205 24.02 -18.23 -1.10
CA PRO A 205 25.29 -18.90 -0.81
C PRO A 205 25.38 -19.47 0.60
N TRP A 206 24.85 -18.79 1.61
CA TRP A 206 24.81 -19.27 2.99
C TRP A 206 24.08 -20.59 3.12
N PHE A 207 22.86 -20.70 2.55
CA PHE A 207 22.06 -21.92 2.63
C PHE A 207 22.65 -23.04 1.76
N VAL A 208 23.16 -22.70 0.57
CA VAL A 208 23.82 -23.65 -0.35
C VAL A 208 25.03 -24.30 0.32
N GLU A 209 25.86 -23.51 1.03
CA GLU A 209 27.03 -24.02 1.73
C GLU A 209 26.63 -24.86 2.96
N ALA A 210 25.72 -24.37 3.80
CA ALA A 210 25.19 -25.12 4.96
C ALA A 210 24.55 -26.44 4.56
N SER A 211 23.71 -26.44 3.52
CA SER A 211 23.05 -27.64 3.00
C SER A 211 24.03 -28.64 2.39
N SER A 212 25.06 -28.14 1.69
CA SER A 212 26.11 -28.98 1.10
C SER A 212 26.98 -29.61 2.16
N TYR A 213 27.32 -28.85 3.21
CA TYR A 213 28.03 -29.34 4.37
C TYR A 213 27.26 -30.52 5.03
N LEU A 214 25.97 -30.33 5.33
CA LEU A 214 25.13 -31.39 5.92
C LEU A 214 25.01 -32.64 5.03
N LYS A 215 24.93 -32.47 3.70
CA LYS A 215 24.91 -33.58 2.73
C LYS A 215 26.22 -34.39 2.73
N ALA A 216 27.36 -33.72 3.00
CA ALA A 216 28.66 -34.35 3.03
C ALA A 216 29.01 -34.96 4.41
N LEU A 217 28.35 -34.52 5.48
CA LEU A 217 28.66 -34.87 6.87
C LEU A 217 28.37 -36.34 7.21
N GLY A 218 27.33 -36.93 6.57
CA GLY A 218 26.90 -38.29 6.87
C GLY A 218 26.32 -38.45 8.28
N ASP A 219 26.89 -39.37 9.07
CA ASP A 219 26.44 -39.65 10.45
C ASP A 219 27.17 -38.80 11.52
N ASP A 220 28.14 -38.00 11.12
CA ASP A 220 28.89 -37.14 12.06
C ASP A 220 28.00 -35.98 12.57
N GLU A 221 28.38 -35.41 13.73
CA GLU A 221 27.69 -34.24 14.28
C GLU A 221 28.26 -32.96 13.64
N PRO A 222 27.37 -31.97 13.30
CA PRO A 222 27.83 -30.72 12.69
C PRO A 222 28.67 -29.91 13.66
N ASN A 223 29.66 -29.20 13.09
CA ASN A 223 30.54 -28.31 13.81
C ASN A 223 30.56 -26.94 13.09
N ILE A 224 30.25 -25.88 13.82
CA ILE A 224 30.20 -24.51 13.32
C ILE A 224 31.58 -24.00 12.84
N GLU A 225 32.69 -24.54 13.39
CA GLU A 225 34.03 -24.18 12.92
C GLU A 225 34.31 -24.68 11.49
N ASP A 226 33.63 -25.77 11.07
CA ASP A 226 33.77 -26.34 9.73
C ASP A 226 32.84 -25.67 8.71
N CYS A 227 31.67 -25.17 9.16
CA CYS A 227 30.72 -24.45 8.34
C CYS A 227 29.98 -23.40 9.19
N PRO A 228 30.42 -22.12 9.19
CA PRO A 228 29.77 -21.07 9.97
C PRO A 228 28.30 -20.85 9.59
N TYR A 229 27.95 -21.02 8.31
CA TYR A 229 26.58 -20.83 7.84
C TYR A 229 25.59 -21.88 8.33
N PHE A 230 26.05 -22.98 8.94
CA PHE A 230 25.17 -23.92 9.63
C PHE A 230 24.40 -23.23 10.77
N ASP A 231 24.99 -22.25 11.43
CA ASP A 231 24.38 -21.47 12.51
C ASP A 231 23.41 -20.39 12.01
N TYR A 232 23.41 -20.09 10.70
CA TYR A 232 22.53 -19.08 10.12
C TYR A 232 21.10 -19.58 9.92
N TYR A 233 20.85 -20.87 10.04
CA TYR A 233 19.55 -21.51 9.82
C TYR A 233 19.22 -22.51 10.92
N HIS A 234 17.93 -22.76 11.09
CA HIS A 234 17.46 -23.79 12.02
C HIS A 234 17.42 -25.15 11.34
N PHE A 235 18.37 -26.03 11.67
CA PHE A 235 18.39 -27.42 11.19
C PHE A 235 18.06 -28.40 12.32
N THR A 236 17.34 -29.49 12.00
CA THR A 236 16.99 -30.56 12.93
C THR A 236 16.93 -31.90 12.24
N LYS A 237 17.14 -33.00 12.98
CA LYS A 237 16.85 -34.38 12.52
C LYS A 237 15.42 -34.82 12.87
N GLU A 238 14.68 -34.03 13.62
CA GLU A 238 13.31 -34.33 14.02
C GLU A 238 12.33 -33.55 13.15
N PRO A 239 11.39 -34.21 12.43
CA PRO A 239 10.40 -33.50 11.65
C PRO A 239 9.50 -32.64 12.54
N ALA A 240 9.31 -31.37 12.18
CA ALA A 240 8.47 -30.42 12.89
C ALA A 240 7.56 -29.64 11.92
N SER A 241 6.52 -29.01 12.46
CA SER A 241 5.66 -28.11 11.69
C SER A 241 6.46 -26.88 11.26
N GLY A 242 6.35 -26.48 9.99
CA GLY A 242 7.13 -25.38 9.41
C GLY A 242 8.55 -25.76 9.02
N TYR A 243 8.90 -27.06 9.06
CA TYR A 243 10.20 -27.57 8.62
C TYR A 243 10.04 -28.43 7.37
N GLU A 244 10.94 -28.22 6.41
CA GLU A 244 11.04 -28.95 5.16
C GLU A 244 12.21 -29.94 5.17
N ALA A 245 12.04 -31.08 4.50
CA ALA A 245 13.09 -32.09 4.43
C ALA A 245 14.25 -31.60 3.54
N LEU A 246 15.49 -31.69 4.01
CA LEU A 246 16.68 -31.42 3.20
C LEU A 246 16.99 -32.63 2.30
N PRO A 247 16.81 -32.53 0.98
CA PRO A 247 16.91 -33.67 0.10
C PRO A 247 18.26 -34.41 0.15
N GLY A 248 18.22 -35.73 0.33
CA GLY A 248 19.41 -36.57 0.38
C GLY A 248 20.07 -36.69 1.76
N THR A 249 19.40 -36.21 2.80
CA THR A 249 19.86 -36.31 4.20
C THR A 249 18.70 -36.70 5.12
N ASP A 250 19.00 -36.89 6.42
CA ASP A 250 18.00 -37.05 7.49
C ASP A 250 17.68 -35.70 8.18
N TRP A 251 18.16 -34.60 7.60
CA TRP A 251 17.96 -33.27 8.16
C TRP A 251 16.71 -32.59 7.60
N TYR A 252 16.16 -31.71 8.42
CA TYR A 252 15.09 -30.76 8.09
C TYR A 252 15.60 -29.35 8.39
N TYR A 253 15.07 -28.35 7.68
CA TYR A 253 15.33 -26.94 7.91
C TYR A 253 14.02 -26.19 8.06
N GLU A 254 14.01 -25.13 8.87
CA GLU A 254 12.84 -24.28 9.02
C GLU A 254 12.58 -23.50 7.71
N ALA A 255 11.33 -23.50 7.24
CA ALA A 255 10.88 -22.80 6.04
C ALA A 255 9.36 -22.64 6.10
N ARG A 256 8.93 -21.61 6.82
CA ARG A 256 7.51 -21.44 7.14
C ARG A 256 6.67 -20.94 5.99
N PHE A 257 7.24 -20.15 5.08
CA PHE A 257 6.55 -19.70 3.89
C PHE A 257 6.50 -20.81 2.83
N TRP A 258 7.63 -21.32 2.40
CA TRP A 258 7.75 -22.46 1.50
C TRP A 258 9.22 -22.94 1.43
N SER A 259 9.42 -24.15 0.87
CA SER A 259 10.73 -24.79 0.84
C SER A 259 11.86 -24.01 0.16
N GLY A 260 11.54 -23.01 -0.67
CA GLY A 260 12.51 -22.12 -1.31
C GLY A 260 12.94 -20.93 -0.44
N MET A 261 12.32 -20.76 0.74
CA MET A 261 12.60 -19.67 1.69
C MET A 261 12.98 -20.22 3.06
N PRO A 262 14.23 -20.71 3.25
CA PRO A 262 14.70 -21.17 4.57
C PRO A 262 14.76 -20.01 5.56
N ASP A 263 14.15 -20.20 6.73
CA ASP A 263 14.09 -19.21 7.79
C ASP A 263 15.46 -19.03 8.43
N LEU A 264 15.82 -17.77 8.72
CA LEU A 264 17.10 -17.38 9.30
C LEU A 264 17.07 -17.55 10.84
N ASN A 265 18.17 -18.03 11.40
CA ASN A 265 18.37 -18.13 12.84
C ASN A 265 18.80 -16.78 13.43
N LEU A 266 17.83 -15.96 13.78
CA LEU A 266 18.07 -14.62 14.34
C LEU A 266 18.71 -14.61 15.75
N ASP A 267 18.93 -15.77 16.37
CA ASP A 267 19.74 -15.90 17.58
C ASP A 267 21.24 -15.99 17.31
N SER A 268 21.64 -16.32 16.06
CA SER A 268 23.04 -16.39 15.66
C SER A 268 23.71 -15.01 15.73
N GLN A 269 24.75 -14.91 16.56
CA GLN A 269 25.50 -13.67 16.69
C GLN A 269 26.31 -13.33 15.42
N ALA A 270 26.73 -14.36 14.69
CA ALA A 270 27.42 -14.17 13.42
C ALA A 270 26.47 -13.61 12.35
N LEU A 271 25.24 -14.13 12.27
CA LEU A 271 24.21 -13.60 11.38
C LEU A 271 23.79 -12.17 11.77
N ARG A 272 23.66 -11.87 13.07
CA ARG A 272 23.38 -10.49 13.51
C ARG A 272 24.46 -9.50 13.09
N GLY A 273 25.73 -9.90 13.16
CA GLY A 273 26.82 -9.09 12.63
C GLY A 273 26.71 -8.84 11.12
N GLU A 274 26.28 -9.86 10.36
CA GLU A 274 26.02 -9.72 8.93
C GLU A 274 24.84 -8.78 8.64
N ILE A 275 23.76 -8.89 9.42
CA ILE A 275 22.60 -7.99 9.31
C ILE A 275 23.01 -6.54 9.61
N GLU A 276 23.86 -6.31 10.60
CA GLU A 276 24.43 -4.99 10.92
C GLU A 276 25.22 -4.42 9.72
N ASP A 277 26.08 -5.25 9.10
CA ASP A 277 26.85 -4.86 7.92
C ASP A 277 25.95 -4.59 6.71
N ILE A 278 24.90 -5.36 6.49
CA ILE A 278 23.90 -5.14 5.44
C ILE A 278 23.18 -3.79 5.65
N CYS A 279 22.68 -3.54 6.84
CA CYS A 279 22.00 -2.28 7.16
C CYS A 279 22.94 -1.08 6.93
N LYS A 280 24.16 -1.18 7.44
CA LYS A 280 25.18 -0.15 7.26
C LYS A 280 25.47 0.11 5.79
N TYR A 281 25.65 -0.94 4.99
CA TYR A 281 25.96 -0.83 3.56
C TYR A 281 24.94 0.00 2.79
N TRP A 282 23.64 -0.26 3.00
CA TRP A 282 22.57 0.47 2.32
C TRP A 282 22.37 1.88 2.87
N LEU A 283 22.50 2.08 4.19
CA LEU A 283 22.41 3.41 4.80
C LEU A 283 23.58 4.33 4.37
N ASP A 284 24.81 3.80 4.27
CA ASP A 284 25.99 4.52 3.77
C ASP A 284 25.82 4.92 2.29
N MET A 285 25.05 4.13 1.51
CA MET A 285 24.75 4.43 0.10
C MET A 285 23.72 5.57 -0.04
N GLY A 286 22.95 5.88 1.01
CA GLY A 286 21.97 6.96 0.99
C GLY A 286 20.52 6.53 1.21
N VAL A 287 20.27 5.23 1.43
CA VAL A 287 18.91 4.74 1.75
C VAL A 287 18.37 5.43 3.00
N GLY A 288 17.11 5.84 2.96
CA GLY A 288 16.45 6.61 4.02
C GLY A 288 15.91 5.75 5.17
N GLY A 289 16.02 4.42 5.08
CA GLY A 289 15.52 3.48 6.07
C GLY A 289 14.97 2.21 5.43
N PHE A 290 14.20 1.42 6.20
CA PHE A 290 13.76 0.09 5.75
C PHE A 290 12.28 -0.16 6.06
N ARG A 291 11.61 -0.85 5.15
CA ARG A 291 10.42 -1.64 5.46
C ARG A 291 10.88 -3.03 5.87
N LEU A 292 10.47 -3.47 7.03
CA LEU A 292 10.84 -4.77 7.60
C LEU A 292 9.74 -5.78 7.30
N ASP A 293 10.09 -6.77 6.47
CA ASP A 293 9.19 -7.84 6.06
C ASP A 293 8.86 -8.76 7.23
N ALA A 294 7.59 -9.18 7.33
CA ALA A 294 7.09 -10.26 8.17
C ALA A 294 7.60 -10.28 9.61
N VAL A 295 7.67 -9.10 10.28
CA VAL A 295 8.29 -8.99 11.62
C VAL A 295 7.62 -9.85 12.71
N LYS A 296 6.40 -10.32 12.49
CA LYS A 296 5.71 -11.23 13.41
C LYS A 296 6.19 -12.68 13.29
N GLU A 297 6.89 -13.01 12.21
CA GLU A 297 7.37 -14.38 11.93
C GLU A 297 8.83 -14.61 12.36
N TYR A 298 9.58 -13.55 12.71
CA TYR A 298 10.99 -13.64 13.15
C TYR A 298 11.22 -14.66 14.27
N TYR A 299 10.31 -14.70 15.24
CA TYR A 299 10.17 -15.75 16.24
C TYR A 299 8.70 -16.14 16.28
N THR A 300 8.33 -17.13 15.54
CA THR A 300 6.93 -17.52 15.35
C THR A 300 6.18 -17.63 16.69
N GLU A 301 5.00 -17.00 16.74
CA GLU A 301 4.09 -16.97 17.88
C GLU A 301 4.63 -16.30 19.16
N SER A 302 5.83 -15.70 19.13
CA SER A 302 6.43 -15.04 20.30
C SER A 302 6.56 -13.52 20.12
N ILE A 303 5.51 -12.76 20.45
CA ILE A 303 5.58 -11.29 20.45
C ILE A 303 6.77 -10.77 21.27
N PRO A 304 7.05 -11.25 22.50
CA PRO A 304 8.19 -10.75 23.26
C PRO A 304 9.55 -10.95 22.58
N ASP A 305 9.78 -12.09 21.93
CA ASP A 305 11.04 -12.36 21.25
C ASP A 305 11.15 -11.55 19.93
N ASN A 306 10.06 -11.41 19.18
CA ASN A 306 9.98 -10.50 18.04
C ASN A 306 10.30 -9.05 18.44
N VAL A 307 9.71 -8.56 19.53
CA VAL A 307 9.97 -7.20 20.05
C VAL A 307 11.43 -7.06 20.49
N ALA A 308 12.03 -8.07 21.12
CA ALA A 308 13.43 -8.04 21.55
C ALA A 308 14.39 -7.97 20.36
N PHE A 309 14.15 -8.74 19.31
CA PHE A 309 14.95 -8.67 18.08
C PHE A 309 14.78 -7.32 17.37
N LEU A 310 13.54 -6.86 17.20
CA LEU A 310 13.25 -5.55 16.62
C LEU A 310 13.90 -4.41 17.41
N SER A 311 13.95 -4.49 18.74
CA SER A 311 14.64 -3.48 19.56
C SER A 311 16.12 -3.44 19.24
N TRP A 312 16.78 -4.61 19.16
CA TRP A 312 18.17 -4.69 18.74
C TRP A 312 18.38 -4.12 17.34
N LEU A 313 17.53 -4.48 16.37
CA LEU A 313 17.63 -4.00 14.98
C LEU A 313 17.40 -2.49 14.90
N THR A 314 16.41 -1.97 15.60
CA THR A 314 16.11 -0.53 15.66
C THR A 314 17.32 0.24 16.22
N ASP A 315 17.88 -0.21 17.35
CA ASP A 315 19.06 0.40 17.95
C ASP A 315 20.27 0.38 17.00
N THR A 316 20.47 -0.74 16.29
CA THR A 316 21.53 -0.91 15.29
C THR A 316 21.38 0.10 14.14
N VAL A 317 20.22 0.15 13.52
CA VAL A 317 19.94 1.07 12.39
C VAL A 317 20.04 2.53 12.82
N LYS A 318 19.47 2.88 13.98
CA LYS A 318 19.50 4.26 14.50
C LYS A 318 20.91 4.69 14.93
N ALA A 319 21.79 3.77 15.33
CA ALA A 319 23.19 4.06 15.62
C ALA A 319 23.99 4.43 14.37
N GLU A 320 23.69 3.85 13.22
CA GLU A 320 24.30 4.20 11.93
C GLU A 320 23.69 5.48 11.34
N LYS A 321 22.36 5.64 11.41
CA LYS A 321 21.64 6.80 10.88
C LYS A 321 20.42 7.12 11.75
N GLU A 322 20.54 8.17 12.59
CA GLU A 322 19.54 8.55 13.60
C GLU A 322 18.14 8.81 12.99
N ASP A 323 18.09 9.42 11.80
CA ASP A 323 16.87 9.78 11.08
C ASP A 323 16.38 8.68 10.12
N ALA A 324 17.01 7.50 10.08
CA ALA A 324 16.51 6.38 9.28
C ALA A 324 15.09 6.01 9.71
N TYR A 325 14.21 5.79 8.74
CA TYR A 325 12.82 5.43 9.01
C TYR A 325 12.63 3.91 8.95
N LEU A 326 12.06 3.35 10.00
CA LEU A 326 11.75 1.93 10.10
C LEU A 326 10.24 1.72 10.16
N VAL A 327 9.69 0.95 9.23
CA VAL A 327 8.30 0.52 9.24
C VAL A 327 8.20 -1.00 9.16
N GLY A 328 7.52 -1.62 10.15
CA GLY A 328 7.41 -3.08 10.24
C GLY A 328 6.06 -3.61 9.76
N GLU A 329 6.11 -4.75 9.08
CA GLU A 329 4.92 -5.50 8.72
C GLU A 329 4.59 -6.53 9.80
N ALA A 330 3.63 -6.18 10.66
CA ALA A 330 3.04 -7.11 11.63
C ALA A 330 1.56 -7.32 11.30
N TRP A 331 1.23 -8.29 10.47
CA TRP A 331 -0.15 -8.55 10.04
C TRP A 331 -0.99 -9.12 11.18
N LEU A 332 -1.42 -8.24 12.06
CA LEU A 332 -2.20 -8.50 13.27
C LEU A 332 -3.28 -7.42 13.41
N ASP A 333 -4.20 -7.62 14.35
CA ASP A 333 -5.12 -6.56 14.75
C ASP A 333 -4.41 -5.47 15.59
N ILE A 334 -5.11 -4.36 15.87
CA ILE A 334 -4.55 -3.22 16.63
C ILE A 334 -3.91 -3.67 17.96
N ASN A 335 -4.54 -4.58 18.70
CA ASN A 335 -4.02 -5.03 20.00
C ASN A 335 -2.77 -5.91 19.85
N GLY A 336 -2.67 -6.64 18.75
CA GLY A 336 -1.52 -7.47 18.43
C GLY A 336 -0.33 -6.64 18.00
N PHE A 337 -0.45 -5.88 16.89
CA PHE A 337 0.71 -5.17 16.34
C PHE A 337 1.17 -4.00 17.21
N SER A 338 0.26 -3.35 17.96
CA SER A 338 0.66 -2.21 18.81
C SER A 338 1.75 -2.56 19.84
N GLN A 339 1.82 -3.83 20.28
CA GLN A 339 2.83 -4.29 21.22
C GLN A 339 4.26 -4.20 20.65
N TYR A 340 4.40 -4.25 19.31
CA TYR A 340 5.69 -4.16 18.64
C TYR A 340 6.32 -2.76 18.73
N TYR A 341 5.53 -1.70 18.98
CA TYR A 341 6.06 -0.37 19.26
C TYR A 341 6.98 -0.33 20.50
N ALA A 342 6.86 -1.30 21.42
CA ALA A 342 7.79 -1.43 22.55
C ALA A 342 9.25 -1.71 22.14
N SER A 343 9.49 -2.08 20.89
CA SER A 343 10.83 -2.22 20.31
C SER A 343 11.53 -0.88 20.02
N GLY A 344 10.81 0.23 20.05
CA GLY A 344 11.33 1.54 19.62
C GLY A 344 11.24 1.80 18.12
N ILE A 345 10.70 0.84 17.31
CA ILE A 345 10.46 1.04 15.88
C ILE A 345 9.61 2.27 15.62
N ASP A 346 9.88 3.01 14.55
CA ASP A 346 9.12 4.22 14.22
C ASP A 346 7.66 3.92 13.89
N SER A 347 7.43 2.94 13.01
CA SER A 347 6.10 2.67 12.47
C SER A 347 5.79 1.18 12.33
N LEU A 348 4.48 0.89 12.33
CA LEU A 348 3.91 -0.42 12.00
C LEU A 348 2.72 -0.21 11.07
N PHE A 349 2.60 -1.03 10.04
CA PHE A 349 1.45 -0.97 9.12
C PHE A 349 0.14 -1.25 9.83
N ASN A 350 -0.83 -0.34 9.67
CA ASN A 350 -2.11 -0.42 10.37
C ASN A 350 -3.15 -1.24 9.59
N PHE A 351 -3.02 -2.56 9.64
CA PHE A 351 -3.89 -3.52 8.95
C PHE A 351 -5.37 -3.42 9.34
N SER A 352 -5.71 -2.87 10.50
CA SER A 352 -7.09 -2.79 10.96
C SER A 352 -7.97 -1.84 10.15
N PHE A 353 -7.35 -0.90 9.43
CA PHE A 353 -8.03 0.04 8.54
C PHE A 353 -8.01 -0.42 7.08
N ALA A 354 -7.04 -1.25 6.71
CA ALA A 354 -6.74 -1.66 5.34
C ALA A 354 -7.65 -2.76 4.80
N GLY A 355 -7.74 -2.85 3.47
CA GLY A 355 -8.38 -3.95 2.76
C GLY A 355 -9.91 -3.96 2.79
N ALA A 356 -10.47 -4.97 2.13
CA ALA A 356 -11.93 -5.13 1.98
C ALA A 356 -12.68 -5.32 3.32
N GLU A 357 -12.00 -5.89 4.31
CA GLU A 357 -12.53 -6.15 5.65
C GLU A 357 -12.10 -5.09 6.68
N GLY A 358 -11.30 -4.11 6.26
CA GLY A 358 -10.83 -3.03 7.10
C GLY A 358 -11.92 -2.02 7.48
N LEU A 359 -11.60 -1.20 8.46
CA LEU A 359 -12.56 -0.24 9.01
C LEU A 359 -12.93 0.84 7.98
N ILE A 360 -12.00 1.26 7.12
CA ILE A 360 -12.27 2.23 6.06
C ILE A 360 -13.32 1.67 5.09
N CYS A 361 -13.07 0.50 4.50
CA CYS A 361 -13.99 -0.10 3.53
C CYS A 361 -15.39 -0.32 4.12
N LYS A 362 -15.49 -0.83 5.35
CA LYS A 362 -16.77 -1.02 6.05
C LYS A 362 -17.51 0.29 6.25
N THR A 363 -16.80 1.35 6.65
CA THR A 363 -17.40 2.67 6.87
C THR A 363 -17.94 3.24 5.56
N VAL A 364 -17.15 3.22 4.50
CA VAL A 364 -17.54 3.71 3.17
C VAL A 364 -18.72 2.92 2.59
N LYS A 365 -18.78 1.61 2.81
CA LYS A 365 -19.93 0.75 2.41
C LYS A 365 -21.18 0.96 3.22
N GLY A 366 -21.22 1.89 4.15
CA GLY A 366 -22.42 2.28 4.87
C GLY A 366 -22.49 1.85 6.34
N SER A 367 -21.38 1.33 6.90
CA SER A 367 -21.27 1.24 8.36
C SER A 367 -21.19 2.65 8.97
N SER A 368 -21.56 2.76 10.24
CA SER A 368 -21.50 4.04 10.94
C SER A 368 -20.10 4.63 10.99
N THR A 369 -19.97 5.93 10.71
CA THR A 369 -18.72 6.69 10.86
C THR A 369 -18.27 6.81 12.31
N VAL A 370 -19.19 6.62 13.27
CA VAL A 370 -18.91 6.72 14.71
C VAL A 370 -17.76 5.80 15.11
N ARG A 371 -17.82 4.52 14.67
CA ARG A 371 -16.76 3.56 14.97
C ARG A 371 -15.41 3.99 14.39
N TYR A 372 -15.39 4.55 13.18
CA TYR A 372 -14.15 5.05 12.58
C TYR A 372 -13.58 6.19 13.41
N GLY A 373 -14.39 7.20 13.77
CA GLY A 373 -13.96 8.35 14.56
C GLY A 373 -13.48 7.96 15.97
N GLU A 374 -14.21 7.08 16.67
CA GLU A 374 -13.83 6.58 18.00
C GLU A 374 -12.52 5.79 17.94
N THR A 375 -12.36 4.92 16.91
CA THR A 375 -11.13 4.12 16.78
C THR A 375 -9.93 5.02 16.51
N ILE A 376 -10.01 5.95 15.55
CA ILE A 376 -8.88 6.87 15.27
C ILE A 376 -8.51 7.68 16.53
N ALA A 377 -9.47 8.21 17.23
CA ALA A 377 -9.20 9.00 18.46
C ALA A 377 -8.58 8.17 19.59
N SER A 378 -8.71 6.83 19.57
CA SER A 378 -8.12 5.95 20.56
C SER A 378 -6.70 5.47 20.23
N LEU A 379 -6.21 5.70 19.00
CA LEU A 379 -4.89 5.18 18.56
C LEU A 379 -3.75 5.79 19.37
N ASP A 380 -3.83 7.08 19.67
CA ASP A 380 -2.80 7.78 20.43
C ASP A 380 -2.58 7.18 21.82
N GLU A 381 -3.66 6.83 22.53
CA GLU A 381 -3.58 6.11 23.81
C GLU A 381 -3.09 4.67 23.62
N THR A 382 -3.55 4.00 22.55
CA THR A 382 -3.23 2.58 22.28
C THR A 382 -1.77 2.38 21.92
N PHE A 383 -1.20 3.24 21.07
CA PHE A 383 0.20 3.10 20.62
C PHE A 383 1.14 3.79 21.61
N GLY A 384 0.75 4.96 22.13
CA GLY A 384 1.55 5.75 23.07
C GLY A 384 1.88 5.05 24.38
N GLN A 385 1.08 4.05 24.82
CA GLN A 385 1.40 3.23 25.97
C GLN A 385 2.66 2.36 25.78
N TYR A 386 3.06 2.07 24.54
CA TYR A 386 4.23 1.27 24.19
C TYR A 386 5.42 2.14 23.75
N ASN A 387 5.15 3.19 22.97
CA ASN A 387 6.14 4.16 22.51
C ASN A 387 5.49 5.52 22.32
N GLU A 388 5.89 6.51 23.12
CA GLU A 388 5.34 7.88 23.03
C GLU A 388 5.73 8.61 21.72
N ASN A 389 6.77 8.13 21.02
CA ASN A 389 7.27 8.68 19.76
C ASN A 389 6.83 7.86 18.53
N TYR A 390 5.81 6.99 18.66
CA TYR A 390 5.31 6.19 17.55
C TYR A 390 4.85 7.07 16.39
N ILE A 391 4.98 6.55 15.19
CA ILE A 391 4.38 7.09 13.97
C ILE A 391 3.45 6.02 13.42
N ASP A 392 2.16 6.27 13.24
CA ASP A 392 1.25 5.30 12.58
C ASP A 392 1.62 5.18 11.09
N ALA A 393 1.40 4.03 10.49
CA ALA A 393 1.60 3.79 9.06
C ALA A 393 0.28 3.35 8.39
N PRO A 394 -0.66 4.29 8.16
CA PRO A 394 -1.90 3.96 7.47
C PRO A 394 -1.64 3.64 6.00
N PHE A 395 -2.26 2.58 5.53
CA PHE A 395 -2.32 2.17 4.14
C PHE A 395 -3.70 1.59 3.83
N TYR A 396 -4.10 1.57 2.56
CA TYR A 396 -5.40 1.03 2.19
C TYR A 396 -5.29 -0.33 1.51
N THR A 397 -4.36 -0.47 0.60
CA THR A 397 -3.95 -1.73 -0.03
C THR A 397 -2.43 -1.78 -0.16
N ASN A 398 -1.89 -2.97 -0.42
CA ASN A 398 -0.50 -3.22 -0.73
C ASN A 398 -0.38 -4.36 -1.76
N HIS A 399 0.84 -4.77 -2.07
CA HIS A 399 1.16 -5.83 -3.02
C HIS A 399 0.62 -7.24 -2.64
N ASP A 400 0.24 -7.47 -1.37
CA ASP A 400 -0.30 -8.75 -0.87
C ASP A 400 -1.83 -8.77 -0.76
N MET A 401 -2.48 -7.62 -0.95
CA MET A 401 -3.93 -7.48 -0.84
C MET A 401 -4.58 -7.31 -2.21
N ALA A 402 -5.85 -7.72 -2.33
CA ALA A 402 -6.64 -7.36 -3.50
C ALA A 402 -6.73 -5.83 -3.61
N ARG A 403 -6.59 -5.29 -4.83
CA ARG A 403 -6.67 -3.85 -5.09
C ARG A 403 -8.08 -3.31 -4.85
N SER A 404 -8.16 -2.07 -4.38
CA SER A 404 -9.37 -1.44 -3.86
C SER A 404 -10.49 -1.25 -4.88
N ALA A 405 -10.18 -1.15 -6.17
CA ALA A 405 -11.16 -1.07 -7.25
C ALA A 405 -12.16 -2.25 -7.28
N GLY A 406 -11.78 -3.39 -6.73
CA GLY A 406 -12.62 -4.57 -6.57
C GLY A 406 -13.56 -4.53 -5.36
N TYR A 407 -13.36 -3.61 -4.42
CA TYR A 407 -14.14 -3.58 -3.18
C TYR A 407 -15.52 -2.97 -3.35
N TYR A 408 -15.72 -2.11 -4.33
CA TYR A 408 -16.92 -1.33 -4.55
C TYR A 408 -17.60 -1.68 -5.87
N VAL A 409 -18.93 -1.71 -5.83
CA VAL A 409 -19.78 -2.04 -7.00
C VAL A 409 -20.95 -1.07 -7.10
N GLY A 410 -21.54 -0.97 -8.29
CA GLY A 410 -22.67 -0.09 -8.55
C GLY A 410 -22.26 1.32 -8.98
N GLU A 411 -23.20 2.25 -8.97
CA GLU A 411 -23.05 3.61 -9.49
C GLU A 411 -22.12 4.45 -8.61
N ASP A 412 -22.10 4.21 -7.29
CA ASP A 412 -21.28 4.96 -6.34
C ASP A 412 -19.84 4.44 -6.22
N ALA A 413 -19.44 3.41 -6.96
CA ALA A 413 -18.17 2.71 -6.76
C ALA A 413 -16.94 3.64 -6.85
N VAL A 414 -16.93 4.60 -7.78
CA VAL A 414 -15.86 5.59 -7.92
C VAL A 414 -15.83 6.54 -6.72
N SER A 415 -16.98 7.05 -6.31
CA SER A 415 -17.11 7.96 -5.17
C SER A 415 -16.70 7.29 -3.86
N GLN A 416 -17.05 6.01 -3.70
CA GLN A 416 -16.64 5.19 -2.55
C GLN A 416 -15.13 4.96 -2.53
N LEU A 417 -14.51 4.67 -3.67
CA LEU A 417 -13.07 4.49 -3.78
C LEU A 417 -12.33 5.78 -3.40
N LYS A 418 -12.76 6.93 -3.92
CA LYS A 418 -12.21 8.25 -3.60
C LYS A 418 -12.35 8.58 -2.10
N MET A 419 -13.52 8.33 -1.51
CA MET A 419 -13.73 8.52 -0.07
C MET A 419 -12.79 7.64 0.77
N ALA A 420 -12.58 6.39 0.38
CA ALA A 420 -11.66 5.50 1.06
C ALA A 420 -10.20 6.00 1.00
N ALA A 421 -9.78 6.52 -0.15
CA ALA A 421 -8.47 7.16 -0.31
C ALA A 421 -8.30 8.35 0.64
N ALA A 422 -9.29 9.25 0.70
CA ALA A 422 -9.25 10.38 1.62
C ALA A 422 -9.21 9.94 3.09
N MET A 423 -10.02 8.94 3.47
CA MET A 423 -10.02 8.41 4.83
C MET A 423 -8.66 7.83 5.21
N ASN A 424 -7.95 7.16 4.29
CA ASN A 424 -6.58 6.67 4.51
C ASN A 424 -5.57 7.81 4.60
N LEU A 425 -5.55 8.69 3.59
CA LEU A 425 -4.58 9.78 3.48
C LEU A 425 -4.71 10.81 4.62
N PHE A 426 -5.88 10.97 5.22
CA PHE A 426 -6.09 11.91 6.32
C PHE A 426 -6.00 11.27 7.72
N MET A 427 -5.52 10.03 7.82
CA MET A 427 -5.06 9.45 9.09
C MET A 427 -3.75 10.10 9.55
N ASN A 428 -3.40 9.93 10.82
CA ASN A 428 -2.11 10.34 11.38
C ASN A 428 -0.98 9.44 10.87
N GLY A 429 0.25 9.90 11.03
CA GLY A 429 1.45 9.13 10.73
C GLY A 429 1.95 9.29 9.30
N SER A 430 2.63 8.31 8.78
CA SER A 430 3.13 8.23 7.40
C SER A 430 2.17 7.41 6.56
N ALA A 431 1.51 8.06 5.60
CA ALA A 431 0.54 7.37 4.74
C ALA A 431 1.22 6.65 3.59
N PHE A 432 0.72 5.47 3.23
CA PHE A 432 1.23 4.66 2.13
C PHE A 432 0.18 4.50 1.03
N VAL A 433 0.62 4.65 -0.22
CA VAL A 433 -0.17 4.47 -1.44
C VAL A 433 0.55 3.44 -2.31
N TYR A 434 -0.10 2.31 -2.58
CA TYR A 434 0.42 1.30 -3.50
C TYR A 434 0.25 1.76 -4.94
N TYR A 435 1.28 1.64 -5.79
CA TYR A 435 1.25 2.13 -7.16
C TYR A 435 0.00 1.65 -7.90
N GLY A 436 -0.64 2.56 -8.64
CA GLY A 436 -1.87 2.31 -9.39
C GLY A 436 -3.17 2.34 -8.57
N GLU A 437 -3.12 2.48 -7.24
CA GLU A 437 -4.34 2.75 -6.45
C GLU A 437 -4.93 4.10 -6.79
N GLU A 438 -4.10 5.10 -7.10
CA GLU A 438 -4.50 6.43 -7.57
C GLU A 438 -5.16 6.41 -8.96
N LEU A 439 -5.05 5.30 -9.70
CA LEU A 439 -5.77 5.07 -10.94
C LEU A 439 -7.00 4.16 -10.75
N GLY A 440 -7.18 3.60 -9.56
CA GLY A 440 -8.16 2.55 -9.33
C GLY A 440 -7.86 1.28 -10.11
N MET A 441 -6.59 0.90 -10.22
CA MET A 441 -6.19 -0.35 -10.86
C MET A 441 -6.84 -1.54 -10.17
N LYS A 442 -7.04 -2.60 -10.94
CA LYS A 442 -7.70 -3.83 -10.52
C LYS A 442 -6.67 -4.95 -10.42
N GLY A 443 -6.87 -5.86 -9.49
CA GLY A 443 -6.05 -7.06 -9.32
C GLY A 443 -6.47 -7.81 -8.06
N SER A 444 -6.73 -9.11 -8.17
CA SER A 444 -7.14 -9.96 -7.05
C SER A 444 -6.90 -11.44 -7.34
N GLY A 445 -7.02 -12.26 -6.31
CA GLY A 445 -6.80 -13.71 -6.41
C GLY A 445 -5.32 -14.04 -6.32
N LYS A 446 -4.67 -14.34 -7.44
CA LYS A 446 -3.23 -14.62 -7.49
C LYS A 446 -2.42 -13.38 -7.12
N ASP A 447 -1.23 -13.58 -6.59
CA ASP A 447 -0.32 -12.50 -6.23
C ASP A 447 0.12 -11.70 -7.46
N GLU A 448 0.36 -12.37 -8.58
CA GLU A 448 0.70 -11.77 -9.86
C GLU A 448 -0.35 -10.75 -10.33
N ASN A 449 -1.63 -11.04 -10.11
CA ASN A 449 -2.72 -10.13 -10.48
C ASN A 449 -2.71 -8.83 -9.67
N LYS A 450 -2.29 -8.91 -8.39
CA LYS A 450 -2.18 -7.73 -7.51
C LYS A 450 -1.03 -6.83 -7.93
N ARG A 451 -0.02 -7.41 -8.60
CA ARG A 451 1.23 -6.78 -9.06
C ARG A 451 1.23 -6.50 -10.57
N ALA A 452 0.02 -6.29 -11.14
CA ALA A 452 -0.17 -5.97 -12.56
C ALA A 452 0.61 -4.71 -12.97
N PRO A 453 1.03 -4.60 -14.24
CA PRO A 453 1.73 -3.45 -14.78
C PRO A 453 1.01 -2.14 -14.52
N MET A 454 1.76 -1.08 -14.21
CA MET A 454 1.24 0.27 -14.06
C MET A 454 0.48 0.69 -15.32
N TYR A 455 -0.72 1.22 -15.15
CA TYR A 455 -1.64 1.50 -16.26
C TYR A 455 -1.44 2.91 -16.80
N TRP A 456 -0.25 3.16 -17.42
CA TRP A 456 0.13 4.44 -17.97
C TRP A 456 -0.77 4.84 -19.14
N SER A 457 -1.06 3.91 -20.05
CA SER A 457 -1.87 4.12 -21.27
C SER A 457 -2.68 2.87 -21.61
N LYS A 458 -3.77 3.05 -22.37
CA LYS A 458 -4.50 1.97 -23.03
C LYS A 458 -3.75 1.37 -24.21
N ASN A 459 -2.78 2.10 -24.75
CA ASN A 459 -1.91 1.62 -25.81
C ASN A 459 -0.82 0.73 -25.22
N ALA A 460 -0.96 -0.58 -25.37
CA ALA A 460 0.03 -1.55 -24.87
C ALA A 460 1.40 -1.43 -25.58
N ASP A 461 1.46 -0.79 -26.74
CA ASP A 461 2.72 -0.54 -27.47
C ASP A 461 3.36 0.82 -27.06
N MET A 462 2.85 1.50 -26.04
CA MET A 462 3.47 2.71 -25.52
C MET A 462 4.82 2.37 -24.89
N GLU A 463 5.84 3.21 -25.11
CA GLU A 463 7.14 3.09 -24.47
C GLU A 463 7.00 3.05 -22.94
N GLY A 464 7.70 2.15 -22.27
CA GLY A 464 7.70 1.99 -20.83
C GLY A 464 6.62 1.08 -20.26
N MET A 465 5.76 0.48 -21.10
CA MET A 465 4.77 -0.49 -20.66
C MET A 465 5.43 -1.83 -20.33
N CYS A 466 5.23 -2.32 -19.10
CA CYS A 466 5.70 -3.64 -18.68
C CYS A 466 4.74 -4.75 -19.10
N ASP A 467 5.26 -5.97 -19.30
CA ASP A 467 4.44 -7.17 -19.54
C ASP A 467 3.74 -7.68 -18.26
N GLY A 468 4.32 -7.40 -17.09
CA GLY A 468 3.89 -7.91 -15.80
C GLY A 468 4.33 -9.35 -15.52
N PRO A 469 3.99 -9.89 -14.33
CA PRO A 469 4.35 -11.25 -13.95
C PRO A 469 3.81 -12.32 -14.90
N ALA A 470 4.64 -13.30 -15.24
CA ALA A 470 4.36 -14.32 -16.28
C ALA A 470 3.06 -15.12 -16.04
N ASP A 471 2.70 -15.37 -14.79
CA ASP A 471 1.51 -16.15 -14.41
C ASP A 471 0.29 -15.27 -14.11
N MET A 472 0.36 -13.96 -14.42
CA MET A 472 -0.77 -13.04 -14.28
C MET A 472 -1.93 -13.45 -15.19
N ASP A 473 -3.15 -13.38 -14.67
CA ASP A 473 -4.35 -13.61 -15.48
C ASP A 473 -4.61 -12.40 -16.41
N ALA A 474 -5.11 -12.67 -17.61
CA ALA A 474 -5.58 -11.60 -18.47
C ALA A 474 -6.90 -11.01 -17.93
N PHE A 475 -6.92 -9.72 -17.65
CA PHE A 475 -8.13 -9.00 -17.25
C PHE A 475 -8.10 -7.54 -17.74
N GLU A 476 -9.27 -6.98 -17.93
CA GLU A 476 -9.40 -5.56 -18.29
C GLU A 476 -9.43 -4.69 -17.03
N MET A 477 -8.78 -3.52 -17.09
CA MET A 477 -8.88 -2.51 -16.04
C MET A 477 -10.32 -1.97 -15.96
N LYS A 478 -10.74 -1.56 -14.78
CA LYS A 478 -12.11 -1.08 -14.54
C LYS A 478 -12.29 0.40 -14.88
N TYR A 479 -11.22 1.16 -14.72
CA TYR A 479 -11.19 2.61 -14.92
C TYR A 479 -10.17 2.96 -16.01
N GLU A 480 -10.13 4.23 -16.38
CA GLU A 480 -9.28 4.76 -17.42
C GLU A 480 -7.79 4.72 -17.02
N SER A 481 -6.89 4.80 -18.02
CA SER A 481 -5.45 4.88 -17.80
C SER A 481 -5.03 6.27 -17.28
N LEU A 482 -3.78 6.41 -16.83
CA LEU A 482 -3.22 7.70 -16.42
C LEU A 482 -3.36 8.75 -17.53
N GLU A 483 -3.05 8.38 -18.77
CA GLU A 483 -3.12 9.29 -19.93
C GLU A 483 -4.49 9.97 -20.07
N GLU A 484 -5.57 9.28 -19.70
CA GLU A 484 -6.93 9.81 -19.76
C GLU A 484 -7.34 10.48 -18.45
N GLN A 485 -7.01 9.87 -17.32
CA GLN A 485 -7.38 10.39 -16.01
C GLN A 485 -6.71 11.73 -15.70
N SER A 486 -5.50 11.98 -16.20
CA SER A 486 -4.81 13.27 -16.05
C SER A 486 -5.51 14.44 -16.73
N LYS A 487 -6.43 14.17 -17.65
CA LYS A 487 -7.22 15.18 -18.40
C LYS A 487 -8.59 15.43 -17.78
N ASP A 488 -9.00 14.63 -16.80
CA ASP A 488 -10.29 14.73 -16.12
C ASP A 488 -10.09 15.15 -14.66
N GLN A 489 -10.45 16.40 -14.34
CA GLN A 489 -10.35 16.96 -12.99
C GLN A 489 -11.15 16.18 -11.93
N TYR A 490 -12.11 15.36 -12.33
CA TYR A 490 -12.91 14.51 -11.45
C TYR A 490 -12.46 13.05 -11.50
N SER A 491 -11.31 12.73 -12.09
CA SER A 491 -10.75 11.38 -12.09
C SER A 491 -10.36 10.91 -10.69
N ILE A 492 -10.04 9.63 -10.55
CA ILE A 492 -9.49 9.06 -9.32
C ILE A 492 -8.09 9.67 -9.08
N TYR A 493 -7.28 9.77 -10.14
CA TYR A 493 -5.93 10.34 -10.10
C TYR A 493 -5.93 11.79 -9.57
N CYS A 494 -6.73 12.67 -10.16
CA CYS A 494 -6.81 14.07 -9.72
C CYS A 494 -7.32 14.19 -8.27
N TYR A 495 -8.19 13.27 -7.83
CA TYR A 495 -8.64 13.23 -6.45
C TYR A 495 -7.52 12.85 -5.48
N TYR A 496 -6.69 11.84 -5.80
CA TYR A 496 -5.52 11.46 -4.99
C TYR A 496 -4.51 12.61 -4.91
N LYS A 497 -4.16 13.23 -6.02
CA LYS A 497 -3.30 14.42 -6.07
C LYS A 497 -3.79 15.49 -5.09
N LYS A 498 -5.05 15.89 -5.22
CA LYS A 498 -5.63 16.92 -4.37
C LYS A 498 -5.63 16.51 -2.89
N ALA A 499 -5.92 15.24 -2.58
CA ALA A 499 -5.89 14.75 -1.21
C ALA A 499 -4.48 14.77 -0.61
N ILE A 500 -3.47 14.34 -1.36
CA ILE A 500 -2.06 14.36 -0.93
C ILE A 500 -1.60 15.82 -0.77
N ARG A 501 -1.96 16.71 -1.70
CA ARG A 501 -1.65 18.14 -1.59
C ARG A 501 -2.23 18.76 -0.32
N ILE A 502 -3.52 18.53 -0.03
CA ILE A 502 -4.17 19.02 1.22
C ILE A 502 -3.44 18.48 2.45
N ARG A 503 -3.05 17.21 2.45
CA ARG A 503 -2.27 16.62 3.55
C ARG A 503 -0.92 17.33 3.73
N ASN A 504 -0.18 17.57 2.64
CA ASN A 504 1.13 18.22 2.67
C ASN A 504 1.06 19.71 3.03
N GLN A 505 -0.08 20.37 2.78
CA GLN A 505 -0.34 21.76 3.19
C GLN A 505 -0.67 21.90 4.67
N ASN A 506 -1.17 20.83 5.32
CA ASN A 506 -1.70 20.85 6.67
C ASN A 506 -1.01 19.79 7.55
N PRO A 507 0.16 20.12 8.14
CA PRO A 507 0.94 19.18 8.94
C PRO A 507 0.17 18.60 10.13
N GLU A 508 -0.88 19.29 10.61
CA GLU A 508 -1.76 18.81 11.66
C GLU A 508 -2.47 17.51 11.27
N ILE A 509 -2.68 17.26 9.97
CA ILE A 509 -3.31 16.01 9.49
C ILE A 509 -2.45 14.80 9.84
N ALA A 510 -1.14 14.91 9.63
CA ALA A 510 -0.21 13.81 9.88
C ALA A 510 0.22 13.70 11.35
N ARG A 511 0.37 14.85 12.06
CA ARG A 511 1.06 14.96 13.36
C ARG A 511 0.12 15.31 14.52
N GLY A 512 -1.08 15.81 14.22
CA GLY A 512 -1.96 16.39 15.23
C GLY A 512 -2.56 15.35 16.17
N LYS A 513 -2.64 15.70 17.46
CA LYS A 513 -3.44 14.93 18.40
C LYS A 513 -4.91 14.96 18.01
N VAL A 514 -5.52 13.78 17.91
CA VAL A 514 -6.89 13.62 17.40
C VAL A 514 -7.93 13.74 18.51
N GLU A 515 -8.97 14.52 18.26
CA GLU A 515 -10.22 14.56 19.03
C GLU A 515 -11.38 14.20 18.10
N TYR A 516 -12.16 13.18 18.45
CA TYR A 516 -13.42 12.86 17.79
C TYR A 516 -14.55 13.69 18.38
N LEU A 517 -15.16 14.58 17.58
CA LEU A 517 -16.23 15.48 18.04
C LEU A 517 -17.59 14.75 18.02
N SER A 518 -17.79 13.85 18.98
CA SER A 518 -18.97 12.98 19.06
C SER A 518 -20.29 13.73 19.23
N GLY A 519 -20.25 14.98 19.77
CA GLY A 519 -21.45 15.80 19.97
C GLY A 519 -22.11 16.31 18.68
N ILE A 520 -21.35 16.36 17.58
CA ILE A 520 -21.84 16.81 16.26
C ILE A 520 -21.66 15.74 15.17
N SER A 521 -20.88 14.71 15.42
CA SER A 521 -20.75 13.55 14.53
C SER A 521 -22.01 12.68 14.58
N ASN A 522 -22.27 11.92 13.51
CA ASN A 522 -23.40 11.00 13.43
C ASN A 522 -23.09 9.80 12.51
N GLU A 523 -24.08 9.01 12.13
CA GLU A 523 -23.91 7.80 11.31
C GLU A 523 -23.25 8.04 9.93
N ARG A 524 -23.32 9.28 9.40
CA ARG A 524 -22.82 9.64 8.07
C ARG A 524 -21.75 10.72 8.09
N PHE A 525 -21.69 11.50 9.15
CA PHE A 525 -20.70 12.56 9.32
C PHE A 525 -19.73 12.20 10.43
N CYS A 526 -18.44 12.13 10.10
CA CYS A 526 -17.33 11.99 11.05
C CYS A 526 -16.57 13.31 11.14
N ILE A 527 -16.49 13.88 12.33
CA ILE A 527 -15.77 15.11 12.57
C ILE A 527 -14.58 14.83 13.48
N LEU A 528 -13.38 15.08 12.96
CA LEU A 528 -12.12 14.94 13.68
C LEU A 528 -11.44 16.30 13.78
N LYS A 529 -11.08 16.72 14.99
CA LYS A 529 -10.21 17.86 15.23
C LYS A 529 -8.80 17.32 15.48
N LYS A 530 -7.81 17.90 14.80
CA LYS A 530 -6.40 17.57 14.98
C LYS A 530 -5.63 18.83 15.42
N THR A 531 -4.87 18.71 16.49
CA THR A 531 -4.11 19.82 17.08
C THR A 531 -2.63 19.51 17.09
N TRP A 532 -1.82 20.34 16.46
CA TRP A 532 -0.37 20.23 16.42
C TRP A 532 0.28 21.62 16.58
N GLU A 533 1.25 21.75 17.50
CA GLU A 533 1.96 23.01 17.80
C GLU A 533 1.05 24.23 18.04
N GLY A 534 -0.15 23.98 18.57
CA GLY A 534 -1.12 25.04 18.87
C GLY A 534 -1.98 25.47 17.70
N SER A 535 -1.80 24.87 16.51
CA SER A 535 -2.68 25.01 15.36
C SER A 535 -3.69 23.85 15.30
N GLU A 536 -4.92 24.14 14.86
CA GLU A 536 -6.00 23.16 14.74
C GLU A 536 -6.43 23.03 13.29
N VAL A 537 -6.69 21.79 12.87
CA VAL A 537 -7.43 21.45 11.64
C VAL A 537 -8.65 20.61 12.01
N VAL A 538 -9.81 20.92 11.42
CA VAL A 538 -11.01 20.12 11.54
C VAL A 538 -11.30 19.43 10.21
N LEU A 539 -11.36 18.10 10.25
CA LEU A 539 -11.71 17.23 9.11
C LEU A 539 -13.16 16.78 9.26
N ILE A 540 -13.98 17.00 8.25
CA ILE A 540 -15.37 16.57 8.22
C ILE A 540 -15.54 15.62 7.03
N PHE A 541 -15.81 14.34 7.31
CA PHE A 541 -16.07 13.30 6.30
C PHE A 541 -17.58 13.08 6.21
N HIS A 542 -18.13 13.15 5.02
CA HIS A 542 -19.51 12.77 4.72
C HIS A 542 -19.54 11.50 3.86
N THR A 543 -19.95 10.36 4.45
CA THR A 543 -19.98 9.04 3.80
C THR A 543 -21.35 8.66 3.26
N GLY A 544 -22.33 9.58 3.25
CA GLY A 544 -23.62 9.38 2.60
C GLY A 544 -23.50 9.45 1.08
N ALA A 545 -24.34 8.72 0.34
CA ALA A 545 -24.40 8.78 -1.11
C ALA A 545 -25.06 10.07 -1.62
N GLU A 546 -26.06 10.55 -0.89
CA GLU A 546 -26.78 11.78 -1.21
C GLU A 546 -26.15 12.99 -0.49
N SER A 547 -26.41 14.19 -0.98
CA SER A 547 -26.04 15.42 -0.29
C SER A 547 -26.67 15.47 1.11
N GLY A 548 -25.92 15.95 2.09
CA GLY A 548 -26.33 16.00 3.48
C GLY A 548 -26.08 17.36 4.13
N GLU A 549 -26.88 17.68 5.15
CA GLU A 549 -26.73 18.88 5.96
C GLU A 549 -26.29 18.53 7.37
N LEU A 550 -25.41 19.39 7.94
CA LEU A 550 -24.91 19.26 9.30
C LEU A 550 -25.00 20.63 10.00
N ASP A 551 -25.64 20.68 11.17
CA ASP A 551 -25.59 21.83 12.04
C ASP A 551 -24.20 21.91 12.71
N ILE A 552 -23.46 22.95 12.38
CA ILE A 552 -22.11 23.24 12.92
C ILE A 552 -22.12 24.42 13.89
N ALA A 553 -23.30 24.79 14.42
CA ALA A 553 -23.40 25.84 15.43
C ALA A 553 -22.54 25.51 16.66
N GLY A 554 -21.61 26.39 16.96
CA GLY A 554 -20.66 26.21 18.08
C GLY A 554 -19.40 25.39 17.73
N LEU A 555 -19.24 24.91 16.49
CA LEU A 555 -17.96 24.38 16.02
C LEU A 555 -16.93 25.50 15.94
N THR A 556 -15.74 25.24 16.48
CA THR A 556 -14.62 26.18 16.48
C THR A 556 -13.38 25.55 15.91
N VAL A 557 -12.57 26.36 15.23
CA VAL A 557 -11.20 26.02 14.81
C VAL A 557 -10.29 27.17 15.19
N ASN A 558 -9.12 26.89 15.75
CA ASN A 558 -8.18 27.90 16.28
C ASN A 558 -8.83 28.90 17.26
N GLY A 559 -9.88 28.49 17.97
CA GLY A 559 -10.62 29.32 18.93
C GLY A 559 -11.67 30.23 18.30
N GLU A 560 -11.84 30.23 16.98
CA GLU A 560 -12.83 31.04 16.27
C GLU A 560 -14.03 30.19 15.83
N THR A 561 -15.23 30.79 15.77
CA THR A 561 -16.41 30.11 15.25
C THR A 561 -16.25 29.91 13.74
N VAL A 562 -16.52 28.67 13.28
CA VAL A 562 -16.38 28.30 11.87
C VAL A 562 -17.27 29.13 10.96
N THR A 563 -16.66 29.67 9.90
CA THR A 563 -17.28 30.41 8.80
C THR A 563 -16.75 29.88 7.46
N PRO A 564 -17.32 30.26 6.31
CA PRO A 564 -16.76 29.86 5.00
C PRO A 564 -15.26 30.20 4.82
N ASP A 565 -14.77 31.27 5.46
CA ASP A 565 -13.37 31.72 5.33
C ASP A 565 -12.36 30.74 5.98
N HIS A 566 -12.84 29.80 6.80
CA HIS A 566 -11.99 28.76 7.40
C HIS A 566 -11.82 27.54 6.50
N ILE A 567 -12.49 27.48 5.34
CA ILE A 567 -12.30 26.38 4.39
C ILE A 567 -10.90 26.50 3.80
N CYS A 568 -10.03 25.53 4.07
CA CYS A 568 -8.68 25.46 3.53
C CYS A 568 -8.49 24.30 2.54
N GLY A 569 -9.50 23.45 2.38
CA GLY A 569 -9.51 22.37 1.39
C GLY A 569 -10.82 21.63 1.38
N SER A 570 -11.16 21.07 0.24
CA SER A 570 -12.31 20.17 0.10
C SER A 570 -12.06 19.12 -0.96
N LEU A 571 -12.64 17.96 -0.76
CA LEU A 571 -12.60 16.84 -1.72
C LEU A 571 -14.03 16.44 -2.05
N GLU A 572 -14.42 16.71 -3.29
CA GLU A 572 -15.70 16.28 -3.84
C GLU A 572 -15.49 15.27 -4.97
N THR A 573 -16.45 14.40 -5.16
CA THR A 573 -16.39 13.37 -6.20
C THR A 573 -16.97 13.80 -7.55
N GLY A 574 -17.52 15.03 -7.62
CA GLY A 574 -18.13 15.64 -8.81
C GLY A 574 -18.17 17.16 -8.71
N GLU A 575 -19.08 17.77 -9.48
CA GLU A 575 -19.18 19.24 -9.64
C GLU A 575 -19.75 19.97 -8.41
N GLU A 576 -20.58 19.28 -7.61
CA GLU A 576 -21.18 19.88 -6.43
C GLU A 576 -20.12 20.17 -5.36
N LYS A 577 -20.21 21.33 -4.70
CA LYS A 577 -19.23 21.80 -3.73
C LYS A 577 -19.80 21.86 -2.31
N CYS A 578 -18.94 21.66 -1.32
CA CYS A 578 -19.25 21.93 0.08
C CYS A 578 -19.54 23.42 0.28
N SER A 579 -20.51 23.74 1.14
CA SER A 579 -20.86 25.13 1.45
C SER A 579 -21.32 25.31 2.89
N ILE A 580 -21.05 26.47 3.48
CA ILE A 580 -21.46 26.85 4.83
C ILE A 580 -22.35 28.11 4.72
N ALA A 581 -23.57 28.03 5.27
CA ALA A 581 -24.50 29.14 5.37
C ALA A 581 -25.26 29.09 6.71
N ASP A 582 -25.32 30.20 7.45
CA ASP A 582 -26.07 30.31 8.72
C ASP A 582 -25.80 29.16 9.71
N SER A 583 -24.52 28.76 9.85
CA SER A 583 -24.08 27.61 10.68
C SER A 583 -24.58 26.24 10.22
N VAL A 584 -25.08 26.13 9.01
CA VAL A 584 -25.40 24.86 8.36
C VAL A 584 -24.35 24.58 7.31
N LEU A 585 -23.70 23.42 7.42
CA LEU A 585 -22.78 22.87 6.43
C LEU A 585 -23.58 21.96 5.51
N THR A 586 -23.54 22.23 4.21
CA THR A 586 -24.07 21.33 3.16
C THR A 586 -22.90 20.67 2.45
N MET A 587 -22.93 19.33 2.37
CA MET A 587 -21.87 18.53 1.74
C MET A 587 -22.48 17.58 0.72
N PRO A 588 -21.88 17.50 -0.50
CA PRO A 588 -22.22 16.46 -1.47
C PRO A 588 -22.00 15.06 -0.90
N GLY A 589 -22.52 14.03 -1.56
CA GLY A 589 -22.25 12.65 -1.21
C GLY A 589 -20.76 12.31 -1.36
N TYR A 590 -20.22 11.52 -0.45
CA TYR A 590 -18.82 11.08 -0.43
C TYR A 590 -17.81 12.25 -0.55
N SER A 591 -17.95 13.25 0.29
CA SER A 591 -17.09 14.42 0.30
C SER A 591 -16.35 14.63 1.62
N VAL A 592 -15.27 15.38 1.57
CA VAL A 592 -14.47 15.78 2.75
C VAL A 592 -14.27 17.30 2.74
N LEU A 593 -14.42 17.92 3.91
CA LEU A 593 -14.12 19.33 4.12
C LEU A 593 -13.00 19.48 5.15
N VAL A 594 -12.08 20.37 4.87
CA VAL A 594 -10.95 20.71 5.74
C VAL A 594 -11.04 22.17 6.14
N LEU A 595 -11.06 22.42 7.45
CA LEU A 595 -11.19 23.74 8.05
C LEU A 595 -9.93 24.06 8.88
N LYS A 596 -9.42 25.28 8.72
CA LYS A 596 -8.25 25.75 9.48
C LYS A 596 -8.37 27.20 9.94
#